data_bf5d2a5254cc6225d305f2ffe9764370
#
_entry.id   bf5d2a5254cc6225d305f2ffe9764370
#
_cell.length_a   1.000
_cell.length_b   1.000
_cell.length_c   1.000
_cell.angle_alpha   90.00
_cell.angle_beta   90.00
_cell.angle_gamma   90.00
#
_symmetry.space_group_name_H-M   'P 1'
#
loop_
_entity.id
_entity.type
_entity.pdbx_description
1 polymer ?
#
loop_
_entity_poly.entity_id
_entity_poly.type
_entity_poly.pdbx_seq_one_letter_code
_entity_poly.pdbx_strand_id
1 'polypeptide(L)'
;ELEYATDDLAIIVDRVGGLVEKIVASLAESQCGALRMTCRLDLVGHSHLRTVVGLFAPTIDQKHLNCLVSSSLESLKIPSPVEKITLAVVQSGPLRTQQNSLFADDAFAMENDSVTDQSLARLVDALSGRLGRDAVLGVRLSDNPLPEKDYRTYSLTDHRTRKALRRLPSKSRAPRK
;
A
#
# COMPACT_ATOMS: atom_id res chain seq x y z
N GLU A 1 -17.91 3.43 -16.32
CA GLU A 1 -18.46 4.71 -16.79
C GLU A 1 -19.50 5.20 -15.80
N LEU A 2 -19.55 6.49 -15.60
CA LEU A 2 -20.61 7.16 -14.84
C LEU A 2 -21.79 7.43 -15.80
N GLU A 3 -22.99 7.39 -15.27
CA GLU A 3 -24.20 7.69 -16.07
C GLU A 3 -24.22 9.16 -16.51
N TYR A 4 -23.70 10.04 -15.64
CA TYR A 4 -23.50 11.46 -15.90
C TYR A 4 -22.13 11.88 -15.38
N ALA A 5 -21.49 12.79 -16.10
CA ALA A 5 -20.22 13.37 -15.64
C ALA A 5 -20.48 14.22 -14.38
N THR A 6 -19.64 14.04 -13.36
CA THR A 6 -19.80 14.73 -12.08
C THR A 6 -18.47 15.23 -11.53
N ASP A 7 -18.49 16.34 -10.83
CA ASP A 7 -17.40 16.90 -10.03
C ASP A 7 -17.63 16.72 -8.52
N ASP A 8 -18.78 16.12 -8.14
CA ASP A 8 -19.09 15.83 -6.76
C ASP A 8 -18.20 14.69 -6.21
N LEU A 9 -17.30 15.07 -5.32
CA LEU A 9 -16.36 14.15 -4.69
C LEU A 9 -17.07 13.02 -3.92
N ALA A 10 -18.22 13.31 -3.29
CA ALA A 10 -18.94 12.29 -2.53
C ALA A 10 -19.46 11.17 -3.46
N ILE A 11 -19.98 11.54 -4.63
CA ILE A 11 -20.41 10.57 -5.64
C ILE A 11 -19.22 9.76 -6.18
N ILE A 12 -18.10 10.42 -6.45
CA ILE A 12 -16.88 9.77 -6.93
C ILE A 12 -16.37 8.76 -5.90
N VAL A 13 -16.30 9.13 -4.63
CA VAL A 13 -15.85 8.26 -3.53
C VAL A 13 -16.79 7.08 -3.33
N ASP A 14 -18.12 7.28 -3.40
CA ASP A 14 -19.10 6.19 -3.32
C ASP A 14 -18.88 5.16 -4.46
N ARG A 15 -18.74 5.63 -5.69
CA ARG A 15 -18.47 4.77 -6.84
C ARG A 15 -17.15 4.02 -6.74
N VAL A 16 -16.12 4.67 -6.22
CA VAL A 16 -14.82 4.02 -5.92
C VAL A 16 -14.99 2.94 -4.87
N GLY A 17 -15.81 3.15 -3.84
CA GLY A 17 -16.13 2.15 -2.83
C GLY A 17 -16.67 0.85 -3.43
N GLY A 18 -17.62 0.95 -4.36
CA GLY A 18 -18.14 -0.21 -5.08
C GLY A 18 -17.12 -0.90 -5.99
N LEU A 19 -16.15 -0.16 -6.54
CA LEU A 19 -15.04 -0.74 -7.31
C LEU A 19 -14.05 -1.48 -6.41
N VAL A 20 -13.73 -0.92 -5.22
CA VAL A 20 -12.88 -1.57 -4.23
C VAL A 20 -13.48 -2.89 -3.78
N GLU A 21 -14.79 -2.93 -3.52
CA GLU A 21 -15.49 -4.17 -3.12
C GLU A 21 -15.31 -5.28 -4.17
N LYS A 22 -15.52 -4.98 -5.46
CA LYS A 22 -15.32 -5.93 -6.55
C LYS A 22 -13.88 -6.43 -6.65
N ILE A 23 -12.91 -5.53 -6.46
CA ILE A 23 -11.48 -5.87 -6.45
C ILE A 23 -11.15 -6.78 -5.28
N VAL A 24 -11.65 -6.47 -4.08
CA VAL A 24 -11.43 -7.29 -2.87
C VAL A 24 -11.99 -8.69 -3.05
N ALA A 25 -13.19 -8.83 -3.62
CA ALA A 25 -13.77 -10.14 -3.93
C ALA A 25 -12.87 -10.97 -4.86
N SER A 26 -12.41 -10.37 -5.97
CA SER A 26 -11.51 -11.04 -6.93
C SER A 26 -10.14 -11.40 -6.33
N LEU A 27 -9.59 -10.54 -5.46
CA LEU A 27 -8.33 -10.81 -4.78
C LEU A 27 -8.47 -11.94 -3.75
N ALA A 28 -9.60 -12.01 -3.03
CA ALA A 28 -9.90 -13.04 -2.07
C ALA A 28 -9.96 -14.43 -2.73
N GLU A 29 -10.61 -14.56 -3.89
CA GLU A 29 -10.62 -15.79 -4.68
C GLU A 29 -9.21 -16.26 -5.05
N SER A 30 -8.31 -15.32 -5.33
CA SER A 30 -6.92 -15.61 -5.69
C SER A 30 -5.99 -15.79 -4.49
N GLN A 31 -6.50 -15.68 -3.26
CA GLN A 31 -5.72 -15.67 -2.00
C GLN A 31 -4.59 -14.63 -2.00
N CYS A 32 -4.79 -13.53 -2.70
CA CYS A 32 -3.85 -12.43 -2.84
C CYS A 32 -4.40 -11.17 -2.19
N GLY A 33 -3.49 -10.28 -1.77
CA GLY A 33 -3.82 -8.94 -1.30
C GLY A 33 -3.25 -7.87 -2.22
N ALA A 34 -3.87 -6.69 -2.23
CA ALA A 34 -3.35 -5.54 -2.94
C ALA A 34 -2.07 -5.02 -2.29
N LEU A 35 -1.08 -4.67 -3.10
CA LEU A 35 0.18 -4.01 -2.72
C LEU A 35 0.33 -2.64 -3.35
N ARG A 36 -0.25 -2.46 -4.54
CA ARG A 36 -0.29 -1.18 -5.23
C ARG A 36 -1.55 -1.09 -6.05
N MET A 37 -2.28 -0.02 -5.84
CA MET A 37 -3.49 0.31 -6.58
C MET A 37 -3.30 1.62 -7.34
N THR A 38 -3.99 1.74 -8.46
CA THR A 38 -4.05 2.97 -9.25
C THR A 38 -5.49 3.32 -9.48
N CYS A 39 -5.86 4.55 -9.14
CA CYS A 39 -7.13 5.14 -9.50
C CYS A 39 -6.90 6.17 -10.62
N ARG A 40 -7.62 6.03 -11.72
CA ARG A 40 -7.63 6.95 -12.86
C ARG A 40 -9.03 7.51 -13.00
N LEU A 41 -9.10 8.84 -13.08
CA LEU A 41 -10.30 9.60 -13.36
C LEU A 41 -10.16 10.19 -14.77
N ASP A 42 -11.00 9.79 -15.69
CA ASP A 42 -11.09 10.38 -17.01
C ASP A 42 -12.08 11.55 -16.95
N LEU A 43 -11.65 12.72 -17.38
CA LEU A 43 -12.36 13.98 -17.25
C LEU A 43 -12.97 14.38 -18.59
N VAL A 44 -14.04 15.17 -18.53
CA VAL A 44 -14.58 15.83 -19.71
C VAL A 44 -13.47 16.63 -20.41
N GLY A 45 -13.35 16.47 -21.74
CA GLY A 45 -12.29 17.12 -22.52
C GLY A 45 -11.01 16.31 -22.68
N HIS A 46 -11.09 14.97 -22.51
CA HIS A 46 -10.02 13.99 -22.77
C HIS A 46 -8.78 14.08 -21.90
N SER A 47 -8.79 14.88 -20.84
CA SER A 47 -7.74 14.85 -19.83
C SER A 47 -8.00 13.75 -18.79
N HIS A 48 -6.97 13.34 -18.07
CA HIS A 48 -7.13 12.36 -17.00
C HIS A 48 -6.25 12.71 -15.80
N LEU A 49 -6.75 12.36 -14.62
CA LEU A 49 -5.99 12.39 -13.37
C LEU A 49 -5.68 10.96 -12.95
N ARG A 50 -4.55 10.78 -12.32
CA ARG A 50 -4.12 9.49 -11.82
C ARG A 50 -3.53 9.63 -10.43
N THR A 51 -4.02 8.81 -9.50
CA THR A 51 -3.40 8.64 -8.19
C THR A 51 -2.95 7.19 -7.99
N VAL A 52 -1.93 7.00 -7.15
CA VAL A 52 -1.35 5.69 -6.87
C VAL A 52 -1.25 5.52 -5.36
N VAL A 53 -1.89 4.47 -4.87
CA VAL A 53 -1.83 4.03 -3.48
C VAL A 53 -0.88 2.84 -3.38
N GLY A 54 0.19 2.97 -2.62
CA GLY A 54 1.11 1.90 -2.29
C GLY A 54 0.87 1.43 -0.86
N LEU A 55 0.94 0.13 -0.63
CA LEU A 55 0.67 -0.53 0.64
C LEU A 55 1.93 -1.19 1.19
N PHE A 56 2.10 -1.17 2.50
CA PHE A 56 3.23 -1.80 3.18
C PHE A 56 3.16 -3.33 3.14
N ALA A 57 1.96 -3.89 3.31
CA ALA A 57 1.71 -5.33 3.28
C ALA A 57 0.53 -5.67 2.36
N PRO A 58 0.48 -6.90 1.78
CA PRO A 58 -0.67 -7.34 1.01
C PRO A 58 -1.92 -7.33 1.89
N THR A 59 -2.99 -6.69 1.42
CA THR A 59 -4.25 -6.60 2.17
C THR A 59 -5.46 -6.73 1.27
N ILE A 60 -6.57 -7.26 1.84
CA ILE A 60 -7.92 -7.27 1.29
C ILE A 60 -8.90 -6.54 2.22
N ASP A 61 -8.39 -5.78 3.19
CA ASP A 61 -9.24 -4.99 4.09
C ASP A 61 -9.92 -3.86 3.31
N GLN A 62 -11.18 -4.06 2.97
CA GLN A 62 -11.98 -3.15 2.17
C GLN A 62 -12.06 -1.75 2.81
N LYS A 63 -12.23 -1.68 4.14
CA LYS A 63 -12.33 -0.39 4.86
C LYS A 63 -11.03 0.39 4.78
N HIS A 64 -9.90 -0.31 4.96
CA HIS A 64 -8.58 0.30 4.88
C HIS A 64 -8.28 0.79 3.45
N LEU A 65 -8.56 -0.04 2.43
CA LEU A 65 -8.38 0.33 1.03
C LEU A 65 -9.24 1.53 0.64
N ASN A 66 -10.52 1.53 1.03
CA ASN A 66 -11.42 2.67 0.79
C ASN A 66 -10.89 3.95 1.42
N CYS A 67 -10.46 3.90 2.69
CA CYS A 67 -9.90 5.05 3.38
C CYS A 67 -8.69 5.64 2.65
N LEU A 68 -7.75 4.80 2.20
CA LEU A 68 -6.54 5.23 1.51
C LEU A 68 -6.84 5.84 0.13
N VAL A 69 -7.72 5.20 -0.65
CA VAL A 69 -8.10 5.70 -1.98
C VAL A 69 -8.87 7.00 -1.87
N SER A 70 -9.84 7.09 -0.95
CA SER A 70 -10.61 8.33 -0.70
C SER A 70 -9.71 9.48 -0.27
N SER A 71 -8.81 9.26 0.68
CA SER A 71 -7.84 10.28 1.11
C SER A 71 -6.93 10.75 -0.03
N SER A 72 -6.52 9.82 -0.91
CA SER A 72 -5.78 10.17 -2.12
C SER A 72 -6.58 11.01 -3.10
N LEU A 73 -7.88 10.74 -3.25
CA LEU A 73 -8.77 11.51 -4.13
C LEU A 73 -9.06 12.90 -3.57
N GLU A 74 -9.27 13.02 -2.25
CA GLU A 74 -9.46 14.29 -1.56
C GLU A 74 -8.28 15.26 -1.73
N SER A 75 -7.08 14.74 -1.92
CA SER A 75 -5.88 15.54 -2.17
C SER A 75 -5.76 16.04 -3.61
N LEU A 76 -6.59 15.54 -4.55
CA LEU A 76 -6.57 15.92 -5.95
C LEU A 76 -7.45 17.15 -6.20
N LYS A 77 -6.95 18.07 -7.00
CA LYS A 77 -7.77 19.14 -7.58
C LYS A 77 -8.36 18.62 -8.88
N ILE A 78 -9.68 18.42 -8.92
CA ILE A 78 -10.42 17.96 -10.09
C ILE A 78 -10.88 19.21 -10.86
N PRO A 79 -10.27 19.50 -12.04
CA PRO A 79 -10.54 20.75 -12.77
C PRO A 79 -11.81 20.73 -13.62
N SER A 80 -12.35 19.54 -13.91
CA SER A 80 -13.55 19.35 -14.73
C SER A 80 -14.26 18.07 -14.33
N PRO A 81 -15.57 17.92 -14.67
CA PRO A 81 -16.35 16.73 -14.30
C PRO A 81 -15.70 15.42 -14.75
N VAL A 82 -15.85 14.37 -13.95
CA VAL A 82 -15.37 13.02 -14.19
C VAL A 82 -16.42 12.23 -14.96
N GLU A 83 -16.01 11.64 -16.08
CA GLU A 83 -16.87 10.77 -16.93
C GLU A 83 -16.67 9.30 -16.59
N LYS A 84 -15.43 8.91 -16.26
CA LYS A 84 -15.08 7.52 -16.02
C LYS A 84 -14.08 7.37 -14.89
N ILE A 85 -14.32 6.37 -14.06
CA ILE A 85 -13.43 5.98 -12.99
C ILE A 85 -12.88 4.58 -13.30
N THR A 86 -11.58 4.43 -13.26
CA THR A 86 -10.90 3.15 -13.41
C THR A 86 -10.03 2.89 -12.19
N LEU A 87 -10.32 1.81 -11.49
CA LEU A 87 -9.51 1.33 -10.36
C LEU A 87 -8.84 0.02 -10.75
N ALA A 88 -7.53 -0.07 -10.56
CA ALA A 88 -6.77 -1.26 -10.90
C ALA A 88 -5.74 -1.61 -9.84
N VAL A 89 -5.56 -2.90 -9.58
CA VAL A 89 -4.44 -3.42 -8.79
C VAL A 89 -3.27 -3.66 -9.72
N VAL A 90 -2.23 -2.85 -9.57
CA VAL A 90 -1.01 -2.94 -10.39
C VAL A 90 -0.03 -3.96 -9.84
N GLN A 91 -0.11 -4.21 -8.54
CA GLN A 91 0.73 -5.19 -7.85
C GLN A 91 -0.06 -5.84 -6.73
N SER A 92 -0.02 -7.17 -6.70
CA SER A 92 -0.58 -8.01 -5.64
C SER A 92 0.50 -8.90 -5.03
N GLY A 93 0.22 -9.49 -3.90
CA GLY A 93 1.08 -10.47 -3.23
C GLY A 93 0.25 -11.46 -2.44
N PRO A 94 0.81 -12.62 -2.08
CA PRO A 94 0.10 -13.62 -1.29
C PRO A 94 -0.29 -13.04 0.07
N LEU A 95 -1.51 -13.32 0.50
CA LEU A 95 -1.95 -13.03 1.86
C LEU A 95 -1.14 -13.91 2.82
N ARG A 96 -0.68 -13.33 3.93
CA ARG A 96 -0.10 -14.12 5.00
C ARG A 96 -1.22 -14.85 5.72
N THR A 97 -1.35 -16.14 5.49
CA THR A 97 -2.13 -17.02 6.34
C THR A 97 -1.35 -17.23 7.64
N GLN A 98 -1.87 -16.72 8.74
CA GLN A 98 -1.33 -17.06 10.06
C GLN A 98 -2.05 -18.34 10.52
N GLN A 99 -1.26 -19.37 10.73
CA GLN A 99 -1.71 -20.54 11.43
C GLN A 99 -1.55 -20.25 12.94
N ASN A 100 -2.65 -19.99 13.62
CA ASN A 100 -2.63 -19.91 15.08
C ASN A 100 -2.26 -21.28 15.63
N SER A 101 -1.25 -21.34 16.51
CA SER A 101 -0.91 -22.57 17.21
C SER A 101 -2.08 -22.98 18.11
N LEU A 102 -2.61 -24.20 17.90
CA LEU A 102 -3.74 -24.71 18.66
C LEU A 102 -3.35 -25.09 20.11
N PHE A 103 -2.03 -25.19 20.41
CA PHE A 103 -1.48 -25.71 21.66
C PHE A 103 -0.45 -24.78 22.32
N ALA A 104 -0.48 -23.49 22.01
CA ALA A 104 0.49 -22.58 22.59
C ALA A 104 0.01 -22.06 23.95
N ASP A 105 0.62 -22.55 25.02
CA ASP A 105 0.64 -21.87 26.31
C ASP A 105 1.41 -20.52 26.26
N ASP A 106 2.11 -20.27 25.14
CA ASP A 106 2.80 -19.01 24.79
C ASP A 106 1.94 -18.06 23.95
N ALA A 107 0.61 -18.11 24.06
CA ALA A 107 -0.35 -17.33 23.27
C ALA A 107 -0.11 -15.80 23.35
N PHE A 108 0.49 -15.31 24.43
CA PHE A 108 0.75 -13.88 24.62
C PHE A 108 1.86 -13.30 23.71
N ALA A 109 2.81 -14.11 23.29
CA ALA A 109 3.96 -13.60 22.50
C ALA A 109 3.66 -13.53 20.99
N MET A 110 2.91 -14.51 20.44
CA MET A 110 2.64 -14.58 19.00
C MET A 110 1.44 -13.73 18.55
N GLU A 111 0.43 -13.58 19.41
CA GLU A 111 -0.74 -12.76 19.12
C GLU A 111 -0.39 -11.27 19.07
N ASN A 112 0.55 -10.83 19.91
CA ASN A 112 1.05 -9.46 19.90
C ASN A 112 1.86 -9.11 18.64
N ASP A 113 2.68 -10.03 18.10
CA ASP A 113 3.48 -9.76 16.90
C ASP A 113 2.60 -9.56 15.65
N SER A 114 1.52 -10.30 15.50
CA SER A 114 0.63 -10.21 14.34
C SER A 114 -0.24 -8.95 14.36
N VAL A 115 -0.78 -8.59 15.51
CA VAL A 115 -1.55 -7.36 15.71
C VAL A 115 -0.64 -6.15 15.54
N THR A 116 0.59 -6.23 16.04
CA THR A 116 1.60 -5.17 15.88
C THR A 116 2.00 -4.99 14.41
N ASP A 117 2.19 -6.09 13.66
CA ASP A 117 2.52 -6.05 12.23
C ASP A 117 1.40 -5.42 11.39
N GLN A 118 0.13 -5.74 11.68
CA GLN A 118 -1.01 -5.13 10.99
C GLN A 118 -1.19 -3.65 11.36
N SER A 119 -1.03 -3.31 12.64
CA SER A 119 -1.13 -1.93 13.11
C SER A 119 -0.02 -1.08 12.52
N LEU A 120 1.21 -1.61 12.46
CA LEU A 120 2.34 -0.97 11.82
C LEU A 120 2.08 -0.77 10.31
N ALA A 121 1.55 -1.79 9.62
CA ALA A 121 1.24 -1.69 8.20
C ALA A 121 0.23 -0.56 7.94
N ARG A 122 -0.87 -0.51 8.71
CA ARG A 122 -1.89 0.54 8.59
C ARG A 122 -1.32 1.93 8.87
N LEU A 123 -0.45 2.05 9.88
CA LEU A 123 0.20 3.31 10.21
C LEU A 123 1.11 3.79 9.07
N VAL A 124 1.96 2.91 8.54
CA VAL A 124 2.85 3.21 7.41
C VAL A 124 2.04 3.63 6.19
N ASP A 125 0.96 2.91 5.88
CA ASP A 125 0.09 3.21 4.74
C ASP A 125 -0.59 4.58 4.90
N ALA A 126 -1.14 4.86 6.10
CA ALA A 126 -1.81 6.13 6.38
C ALA A 126 -0.85 7.33 6.31
N LEU A 127 0.36 7.19 6.88
CA LEU A 127 1.39 8.22 6.82
C LEU A 127 1.88 8.44 5.39
N SER A 128 2.14 7.36 4.65
CA SER A 128 2.59 7.44 3.25
C SER A 128 1.51 8.03 2.34
N GLY A 129 0.24 7.76 2.62
CA GLY A 129 -0.88 8.34 1.89
C GLY A 129 -1.02 9.85 2.09
N ARG A 130 -0.78 10.35 3.30
CA ARG A 130 -0.92 11.77 3.65
C ARG A 130 0.32 12.61 3.36
N LEU A 131 1.50 12.08 3.67
CA LEU A 131 2.77 12.80 3.59
C LEU A 131 3.53 12.53 2.29
N GLY A 132 3.07 11.55 1.51
CA GLY A 132 3.77 11.07 0.32
C GLY A 132 4.67 9.87 0.61
N ARG A 133 4.93 9.10 -0.43
CA ARG A 133 5.69 7.83 -0.35
C ARG A 133 7.13 8.00 0.13
N ASP A 134 7.70 9.17 -0.09
CA ASP A 134 9.10 9.47 0.24
C ASP A 134 9.27 10.05 1.64
N ALA A 135 8.16 10.22 2.39
CA ALA A 135 8.19 10.70 3.76
C ALA A 135 8.37 9.56 4.78
N VAL A 136 7.98 8.33 4.43
CA VAL A 136 8.08 7.17 5.33
C VAL A 136 9.08 6.18 4.75
N LEU A 137 10.28 6.21 5.32
CA LEU A 137 11.42 5.48 4.81
C LEU A 137 11.88 4.39 5.77
N GLY A 138 12.28 3.26 5.20
CA GLY A 138 13.11 2.27 5.90
C GLY A 138 14.59 2.58 5.69
N VAL A 139 15.39 2.15 6.64
CA VAL A 139 16.86 2.30 6.59
C VAL A 139 17.50 0.92 6.53
N ARG A 140 18.52 0.78 5.72
CA ARG A 140 19.36 -0.42 5.68
C ARG A 140 20.83 -0.01 5.73
N LEU A 141 21.60 -0.72 6.53
CA LEU A 141 23.04 -0.54 6.58
C LEU A 141 23.69 -0.97 5.25
N SER A 142 24.72 -0.25 4.86
CA SER A 142 25.55 -0.48 3.68
C SER A 142 26.99 -0.72 4.15
N ASP A 143 27.72 -1.61 3.48
CA ASP A 143 29.15 -1.86 3.79
C ASP A 143 30.04 -0.74 3.20
N ASN A 144 29.77 0.52 3.55
CA ASN A 144 30.62 1.61 3.12
C ASN A 144 31.51 2.05 4.31
N PRO A 145 32.81 2.27 4.11
CA PRO A 145 33.71 2.72 5.18
C PRO A 145 33.44 4.14 5.66
N LEU A 146 32.72 4.96 4.86
CA LEU A 146 32.33 6.32 5.23
C LEU A 146 31.01 6.33 6.00
N PRO A 147 30.96 6.89 7.23
CA PRO A 147 29.75 6.89 8.07
C PRO A 147 28.54 7.51 7.34
N GLU A 148 28.74 8.54 6.52
CA GLU A 148 27.67 9.24 5.80
C GLU A 148 27.05 8.37 4.70
N LYS A 149 27.74 7.31 4.27
CA LYS A 149 27.31 6.36 3.23
C LYS A 149 27.07 4.95 3.75
N ASP A 150 27.12 4.77 5.08
CA ASP A 150 26.94 3.46 5.72
C ASP A 150 25.46 3.04 5.79
N TYR A 151 24.54 3.85 5.27
CA TYR A 151 23.15 3.49 5.20
C TYR A 151 22.49 3.91 3.87
N ARG A 152 21.43 3.20 3.51
CA ARG A 152 20.57 3.51 2.36
C ARG A 152 19.11 3.58 2.83
N THR A 153 18.41 4.59 2.36
CA THR A 153 16.97 4.73 2.61
C THR A 153 16.17 4.15 1.45
N TYR A 154 14.97 3.67 1.74
CA TYR A 154 14.02 3.17 0.75
C TYR A 154 12.60 3.41 1.22
N SER A 155 11.68 3.67 0.27
CA SER A 155 10.26 3.82 0.60
C SER A 155 9.67 2.50 1.09
N LEU A 156 8.98 2.54 2.23
CA LEU A 156 8.37 1.35 2.84
C LEU A 156 7.20 0.79 2.02
N THR A 157 6.52 1.64 1.24
CA THR A 157 5.41 1.23 0.37
C THR A 157 5.86 0.88 -1.06
N ASP A 158 7.18 0.94 -1.36
CA ASP A 158 7.71 0.47 -2.64
C ASP A 158 8.26 -0.95 -2.55
N HIS A 159 7.41 -1.91 -2.88
CA HIS A 159 7.75 -3.33 -2.83
C HIS A 159 8.88 -3.75 -3.76
N ARG A 160 9.07 -3.07 -4.90
CA ARG A 160 10.15 -3.40 -5.83
C ARG A 160 11.50 -3.12 -5.19
N THR A 161 11.67 -1.94 -4.66
CA THR A 161 12.88 -1.52 -3.95
C THR A 161 13.10 -2.35 -2.68
N ARG A 162 12.06 -2.63 -1.90
CA ARG A 162 12.11 -3.51 -0.73
C ARG A 162 12.58 -4.92 -1.06
N LYS A 163 12.03 -5.53 -2.12
CA LYS A 163 12.40 -6.89 -2.55
C LYS A 163 13.83 -6.95 -3.10
N ALA A 164 14.26 -5.95 -3.85
CA ALA A 164 15.62 -5.84 -4.36
C ALA A 164 16.63 -5.75 -3.22
N LEU A 165 16.35 -4.92 -2.21
CA LEU A 165 17.21 -4.76 -1.04
C LEU A 165 17.26 -6.01 -0.14
N ARG A 166 16.18 -6.78 -0.03
CA ARG A 166 16.18 -8.04 0.73
C ARG A 166 17.06 -9.12 0.10
N ARG A 167 17.30 -9.08 -1.21
CA ARG A 167 18.10 -10.05 -1.94
C ARG A 167 19.60 -9.79 -1.90
N LEU A 168 20.01 -8.59 -1.49
CA LEU A 168 21.43 -8.30 -1.28
C LEU A 168 21.91 -9.05 -0.04
N PRO A 169 22.95 -9.91 -0.15
CA PRO A 169 23.46 -10.65 1.00
C PRO A 169 23.98 -9.66 2.04
N SER A 170 23.49 -9.78 3.28
CA SER A 170 24.15 -9.13 4.41
C SER A 170 25.43 -9.91 4.64
N LYS A 171 26.57 -9.37 4.25
CA LYS A 171 27.86 -9.93 4.66
C LYS A 171 27.92 -9.81 6.19
N SER A 172 27.84 -10.96 6.85
CA SER A 172 28.09 -11.02 8.28
C SER A 172 29.48 -10.45 8.53
N ARG A 173 29.54 -9.43 9.36
CA ARG A 173 30.79 -8.86 9.85
C ARG A 173 31.53 -9.98 10.57
N ALA A 174 32.59 -10.52 9.97
CA ALA A 174 33.49 -11.43 10.67
C ALA A 174 34.05 -10.70 11.90
N PRO A 175 34.11 -11.35 13.08
CA PRO A 175 34.66 -10.71 14.25
C PRO A 175 36.13 -10.36 13.97
N ARG A 176 36.48 -9.10 14.16
CA ARG A 176 37.88 -8.65 14.16
C ARG A 176 38.58 -9.35 15.34
N LYS A 177 39.59 -10.17 15.01
CA LYS A 177 40.54 -10.69 15.98
C LYS A 177 41.39 -9.56 16.51
#